data_9545574013d22282f217cd559e41d2f1
#
_entry.id   9545574013d22282f217cd559e41d2f1
#
_cell.length_a   1.000
_cell.length_b   1.000
_cell.length_c   1.000
_cell.angle_alpha   90.00
_cell.angle_beta   90.00
_cell.angle_gamma   90.00
#
_symmetry.space_group_name_H-M   'P 1'
#
loop_
_entity.id
_entity.type
_entity.pdbx_description
1 polymer ?
#
loop_
_entity_poly.entity_id
_entity_poly.type
_entity_poly.pdbx_seq_one_letter_code
_entity_poly.pdbx_strand_id
1 'polypeptide(L)'
;KAGMPKKNFINSFPGNESNPDWVDKLIRAKRKYSSTIAEHQDELRRIQSRLSTIEKDHGLFINEIKEINRQMSIGEAKARRAKKEMVEANLRLVISIAKKYTNRGLQFLDLIQEGNIGLMKAVDKFEYRRGYKFSTYATWWIRQAITRSIADQARTIRIPVHMIETINKLNRISRQMLQEMGREATPEELAVRMEMPEDKVRKVLKIAKEPISMETPIGDDEDSHLGDFIEDTNVQSPSDSATSEGLSEATRNILSGLTPREAKVLRMRFGIDMNTD
;
A
#
# COMPACT_ATOMS: atom_id res chain seq x y z
N LYS A 1 22.38 12.98 -36.45
CA LYS A 1 23.63 13.77 -36.26
C LYS A 1 24.54 13.74 -37.50
N ALA A 2 24.47 12.69 -38.36
CA ALA A 2 25.32 12.54 -39.54
C ALA A 2 25.02 13.51 -40.70
N GLY A 3 24.06 14.45 -40.59
CA GLY A 3 23.72 15.41 -41.63
C GLY A 3 23.02 14.80 -42.87
N MET A 4 22.59 13.55 -42.79
CA MET A 4 21.84 12.91 -43.88
C MET A 4 20.45 13.53 -44.00
N PRO A 5 20.01 13.99 -45.21
CA PRO A 5 18.65 14.53 -45.39
C PRO A 5 17.60 13.48 -45.00
N LYS A 6 16.61 13.90 -44.19
CA LYS A 6 15.53 13.04 -43.67
C LYS A 6 14.83 12.26 -44.78
N LYS A 7 14.62 12.88 -45.91
CA LYS A 7 13.99 12.28 -47.09
C LYS A 7 14.78 11.09 -47.64
N ASN A 8 16.11 11.21 -47.70
CA ASN A 8 17.02 10.13 -48.19
C ASN A 8 17.07 8.96 -47.18
N PHE A 9 17.04 9.27 -45.89
CA PHE A 9 17.00 8.25 -44.85
C PHE A 9 15.68 7.45 -44.91
N ILE A 10 14.54 8.15 -44.97
CA ILE A 10 13.19 7.51 -45.01
C ILE A 10 13.05 6.62 -46.25
N ASN A 11 13.68 6.97 -47.39
CA ASN A 11 13.58 6.21 -48.61
C ASN A 11 14.54 5.02 -48.69
N SER A 12 15.63 5.00 -47.92
CA SER A 12 16.68 3.97 -48.04
C SER A 12 16.78 3.03 -46.84
N PHE A 13 16.30 3.44 -45.67
CA PHE A 13 16.46 2.65 -44.43
C PHE A 13 15.33 1.62 -44.21
N PRO A 14 14.03 1.93 -44.42
CA PRO A 14 12.96 0.96 -44.25
C PRO A 14 13.18 -0.26 -45.16
N GLY A 15 13.14 -1.45 -44.55
CA GLY A 15 13.45 -2.73 -45.26
C GLY A 15 14.92 -3.08 -45.34
N ASN A 16 15.83 -2.22 -44.88
CA ASN A 16 17.26 -2.46 -44.80
C ASN A 16 17.82 -2.34 -43.38
N GLU A 17 16.97 -2.39 -42.35
CA GLU A 17 17.32 -2.16 -40.96
C GLU A 17 18.35 -3.18 -40.45
N SER A 18 18.22 -4.44 -40.84
CA SER A 18 19.09 -5.57 -40.48
C SER A 18 20.17 -5.86 -41.53
N ASN A 19 20.15 -5.17 -42.68
CA ASN A 19 21.06 -5.46 -43.79
C ASN A 19 22.44 -4.79 -43.61
N PRO A 20 23.54 -5.53 -43.40
CA PRO A 20 24.85 -4.95 -43.19
C PRO A 20 25.35 -4.17 -44.43
N ASP A 21 24.95 -4.58 -45.66
CA ASP A 21 25.36 -3.94 -46.91
C ASP A 21 24.84 -2.49 -47.05
N TRP A 22 23.79 -2.11 -46.30
CA TRP A 22 23.22 -0.74 -46.34
C TRP A 22 24.24 0.31 -45.88
N VAL A 23 24.98 0.06 -44.81
CA VAL A 23 26.02 0.96 -44.31
C VAL A 23 27.15 1.08 -45.33
N ASP A 24 27.61 -0.02 -45.91
CA ASP A 24 28.67 -0.04 -46.88
C ASP A 24 28.29 0.69 -48.18
N LYS A 25 27.05 0.56 -48.64
CA LYS A 25 26.51 1.34 -49.78
C LYS A 25 26.53 2.83 -49.55
N LEU A 26 26.17 3.27 -48.30
CA LEU A 26 26.18 4.70 -47.93
C LEU A 26 27.59 5.27 -47.83
N ILE A 27 28.57 4.50 -47.39
CA ILE A 27 29.97 4.92 -47.32
C ILE A 27 30.54 5.04 -48.74
N ARG A 28 30.28 4.04 -49.60
CA ARG A 28 30.73 4.02 -51.02
C ARG A 28 30.11 5.15 -51.87
N ALA A 29 28.95 5.66 -51.49
CA ALA A 29 28.25 6.72 -52.23
C ALA A 29 28.96 8.09 -52.20
N LYS A 30 30.04 8.27 -51.41
CA LYS A 30 30.88 9.51 -51.31
C LYS A 30 30.11 10.80 -51.21
N ARG A 31 29.01 10.82 -50.43
CA ARG A 31 28.21 12.02 -50.18
C ARG A 31 28.74 12.75 -48.94
N LYS A 32 28.29 14.00 -48.75
CA LYS A 32 28.73 14.87 -47.63
C LYS A 32 28.60 14.23 -46.23
N TYR A 33 27.69 13.25 -46.05
CA TYR A 33 27.45 12.52 -44.81
C TYR A 33 28.19 11.16 -44.73
N SER A 34 28.89 10.74 -45.78
CA SER A 34 29.57 9.43 -45.82
C SER A 34 30.73 9.36 -44.83
N SER A 35 31.48 10.47 -44.61
CA SER A 35 32.55 10.52 -43.62
C SER A 35 32.05 10.30 -42.19
N THR A 36 30.99 10.98 -41.80
CA THR A 36 30.40 10.86 -40.45
C THR A 36 29.78 9.47 -40.25
N ILE A 37 29.23 8.86 -41.30
CA ILE A 37 28.74 7.47 -41.23
C ILE A 37 29.89 6.50 -41.06
N ALA A 38 31.05 6.72 -41.72
CA ALA A 38 32.25 5.91 -41.58
C ALA A 38 32.83 5.97 -40.14
N GLU A 39 32.83 7.13 -39.50
CA GLU A 39 33.22 7.30 -38.08
C GLU A 39 32.39 6.43 -37.12
N HIS A 40 31.10 6.24 -37.43
CA HIS A 40 30.17 5.44 -36.60
C HIS A 40 29.87 4.04 -37.18
N GLN A 41 30.70 3.54 -38.08
CA GLN A 41 30.46 2.28 -38.81
C GLN A 41 30.32 1.09 -37.86
N ASP A 42 31.18 0.97 -36.87
CA ASP A 42 31.17 -0.17 -35.93
C ASP A 42 29.93 -0.17 -35.04
N GLU A 43 29.50 1.01 -34.60
CA GLU A 43 28.26 1.16 -33.81
C GLU A 43 27.03 0.77 -34.65
N LEU A 44 26.97 1.23 -35.89
CA LEU A 44 25.89 0.90 -36.82
C LEU A 44 25.82 -0.59 -37.13
N ARG A 45 26.97 -1.23 -37.39
CA ARG A 45 27.05 -2.68 -37.61
C ARG A 45 26.62 -3.48 -36.39
N ARG A 46 26.99 -3.03 -35.18
CA ARG A 46 26.56 -3.65 -33.92
C ARG A 46 25.05 -3.59 -33.77
N ILE A 47 24.41 -2.44 -34.08
CA ILE A 47 22.94 -2.27 -34.05
C ILE A 47 22.28 -3.18 -35.09
N GLN A 48 22.81 -3.23 -36.33
CA GLN A 48 22.27 -4.09 -37.39
C GLN A 48 22.39 -5.59 -37.04
N SER A 49 23.51 -6.01 -36.45
CA SER A 49 23.67 -7.38 -35.96
C SER A 49 22.62 -7.73 -34.90
N ARG A 50 22.35 -6.80 -33.96
CA ARG A 50 21.27 -6.98 -32.95
C ARG A 50 19.90 -7.11 -33.60
N LEU A 51 19.59 -6.29 -34.58
CA LEU A 51 18.33 -6.37 -35.32
C LEU A 51 18.20 -7.69 -36.09
N SER A 52 19.27 -8.12 -36.73
CA SER A 52 19.30 -9.44 -37.43
C SER A 52 19.14 -10.62 -36.47
N THR A 53 19.68 -10.52 -35.23
CA THR A 53 19.45 -11.54 -34.21
C THR A 53 17.96 -11.58 -33.82
N ILE A 54 17.32 -10.43 -33.58
CA ILE A 54 15.89 -10.34 -33.28
C ILE A 54 15.03 -10.95 -34.38
N GLU A 55 15.34 -10.67 -35.66
CA GLU A 55 14.64 -11.28 -36.82
C GLU A 55 14.77 -12.80 -36.82
N LYS A 56 15.96 -13.32 -36.55
CA LYS A 56 16.20 -14.77 -36.49
C LYS A 56 15.50 -15.44 -35.32
N ASP A 57 15.53 -14.81 -34.15
CA ASP A 57 14.94 -15.36 -32.92
C ASP A 57 13.41 -15.43 -33.02
N HIS A 58 12.80 -14.47 -33.70
CA HIS A 58 11.33 -14.35 -33.78
C HIS A 58 10.76 -14.84 -35.13
N GLY A 59 11.62 -15.08 -36.14
CA GLY A 59 11.18 -15.51 -37.47
C GLY A 59 10.35 -14.48 -38.24
N LEU A 60 10.43 -13.18 -37.86
CA LEU A 60 9.67 -12.08 -38.44
C LEU A 60 10.60 -10.95 -38.85
N PHE A 61 10.29 -10.29 -39.99
CA PHE A 61 11.02 -9.10 -40.39
C PHE A 61 10.67 -7.88 -39.48
N ILE A 62 11.62 -6.97 -39.30
CA ILE A 62 11.45 -5.77 -38.49
C ILE A 62 10.21 -4.96 -38.85
N ASN A 63 9.89 -4.87 -40.16
CA ASN A 63 8.69 -4.16 -40.61
C ASN A 63 7.39 -4.84 -40.17
N GLU A 64 7.34 -6.18 -40.16
CA GLU A 64 6.22 -6.96 -39.70
C GLU A 64 6.04 -6.78 -38.20
N ILE A 65 7.14 -6.84 -37.42
CA ILE A 65 7.13 -6.57 -35.97
C ILE A 65 6.58 -5.16 -35.69
N LYS A 66 7.04 -4.15 -36.45
CA LYS A 66 6.53 -2.77 -36.31
C LYS A 66 5.03 -2.66 -36.61
N GLU A 67 4.55 -3.32 -37.67
CA GLU A 67 3.14 -3.28 -38.03
C GLU A 67 2.26 -4.00 -36.99
N ILE A 68 2.67 -5.17 -36.53
CA ILE A 68 1.99 -5.89 -35.42
C ILE A 68 1.93 -5.03 -34.16
N ASN A 69 3.06 -4.41 -33.78
CA ASN A 69 3.12 -3.53 -32.62
C ASN A 69 2.20 -2.30 -32.78
N ARG A 70 2.12 -1.73 -34.00
CA ARG A 70 1.22 -0.63 -34.31
C ARG A 70 -0.25 -1.04 -34.13
N GLN A 71 -0.63 -2.21 -34.67
CA GLN A 71 -2.01 -2.73 -34.54
C GLN A 71 -2.34 -3.04 -33.08
N MET A 72 -1.40 -3.64 -32.34
CA MET A 72 -1.55 -3.89 -30.90
C MET A 72 -1.77 -2.57 -30.14
N SER A 73 -0.92 -1.56 -30.37
CA SER A 73 -1.04 -0.25 -29.71
C SER A 73 -2.37 0.45 -30.01
N ILE A 74 -2.86 0.34 -31.25
CA ILE A 74 -4.20 0.86 -31.62
C ILE A 74 -5.30 0.09 -30.87
N GLY A 75 -5.17 -1.24 -30.78
CA GLY A 75 -6.11 -2.09 -30.04
C GLY A 75 -6.14 -1.74 -28.54
N GLU A 76 -4.96 -1.58 -27.93
CA GLU A 76 -4.83 -1.15 -26.53
C GLU A 76 -5.44 0.23 -26.27
N ALA A 77 -5.18 1.19 -27.17
CA ALA A 77 -5.76 2.53 -27.05
C ALA A 77 -7.30 2.50 -27.11
N LYS A 78 -7.87 1.70 -28.02
CA LYS A 78 -9.33 1.49 -28.11
C LYS A 78 -9.89 0.84 -26.84
N ALA A 79 -9.24 -0.20 -26.34
CA ALA A 79 -9.65 -0.89 -25.12
C ALA A 79 -9.60 0.04 -23.90
N ARG A 80 -8.52 0.81 -23.75
CA ARG A 80 -8.36 1.80 -22.67
C ARG A 80 -9.43 2.89 -22.70
N ARG A 81 -9.77 3.39 -23.90
CA ARG A 81 -10.83 4.38 -24.08
C ARG A 81 -12.18 3.81 -23.68
N ALA A 82 -12.54 2.62 -24.17
CA ALA A 82 -13.79 1.96 -23.83
C ALA A 82 -13.94 1.68 -22.33
N LYS A 83 -12.87 1.22 -21.67
CA LYS A 83 -12.84 1.04 -20.22
C LYS A 83 -13.08 2.35 -19.47
N LYS A 84 -12.43 3.45 -19.90
CA LYS A 84 -12.62 4.78 -19.32
C LYS A 84 -14.07 5.24 -19.44
N GLU A 85 -14.65 5.17 -20.63
CA GLU A 85 -16.05 5.53 -20.89
C GLU A 85 -17.02 4.71 -20.03
N MET A 86 -16.74 3.41 -19.86
CA MET A 86 -17.55 2.52 -19.03
C MET A 86 -17.46 2.87 -17.53
N VAL A 87 -16.29 3.24 -17.03
CA VAL A 87 -16.12 3.70 -15.65
C VAL A 87 -16.89 5.01 -15.44
N GLU A 88 -16.67 6.02 -16.30
CA GLU A 88 -17.28 7.35 -16.18
C GLU A 88 -18.82 7.26 -16.17
N ALA A 89 -19.40 6.43 -17.03
CA ALA A 89 -20.85 6.22 -17.10
C ALA A 89 -21.44 5.61 -15.80
N ASN A 90 -20.63 4.92 -14.99
CA ASN A 90 -21.10 4.22 -13.79
C ASN A 90 -20.65 4.86 -12.46
N LEU A 91 -20.02 6.04 -12.46
CA LEU A 91 -19.62 6.73 -11.22
C LEU A 91 -20.81 7.03 -10.30
N ARG A 92 -21.99 7.32 -10.83
CA ARG A 92 -23.20 7.54 -10.03
C ARG A 92 -23.65 6.30 -9.27
N LEU A 93 -23.41 5.11 -9.81
CA LEU A 93 -23.66 3.84 -9.12
C LEU A 93 -22.80 3.72 -7.86
N VAL A 94 -21.52 4.07 -7.94
CA VAL A 94 -20.61 4.06 -6.78
C VAL A 94 -21.13 4.99 -5.68
N ILE A 95 -21.52 6.23 -6.03
CA ILE A 95 -22.04 7.21 -5.06
C ILE A 95 -23.29 6.66 -4.36
N SER A 96 -24.21 6.04 -5.10
CA SER A 96 -25.45 5.48 -4.55
C SER A 96 -25.21 4.34 -3.56
N ILE A 97 -24.13 3.55 -3.79
CA ILE A 97 -23.73 2.47 -2.89
C ILE A 97 -22.98 3.02 -1.68
N ALA A 98 -22.02 3.93 -1.90
CA ALA A 98 -21.20 4.55 -0.85
C ALA A 98 -22.05 5.27 0.22
N LYS A 99 -23.16 5.92 -0.18
CA LYS A 99 -24.12 6.55 0.75
C LYS A 99 -24.65 5.61 1.84
N LYS A 100 -24.72 4.29 1.59
CA LYS A 100 -25.20 3.31 2.58
C LYS A 100 -24.14 2.93 3.62
N TYR A 101 -22.91 3.38 3.43
CA TYR A 101 -21.76 3.07 4.30
C TYR A 101 -21.21 4.29 5.04
N THR A 102 -21.87 5.43 4.97
CA THR A 102 -21.53 6.63 5.75
C THR A 102 -21.61 6.37 7.26
N ASN A 103 -20.86 7.14 8.03
CA ASN A 103 -20.80 7.06 9.52
C ASN A 103 -20.27 5.70 10.03
N ARG A 104 -19.33 5.09 9.30
CA ARG A 104 -18.68 3.83 9.69
C ARG A 104 -17.17 3.96 9.83
N GLY A 105 -16.67 5.15 10.17
CA GLY A 105 -15.26 5.41 10.45
C GLY A 105 -14.44 5.94 9.28
N LEU A 106 -14.99 5.96 8.06
CA LEU A 106 -14.35 6.58 6.89
C LEU A 106 -15.15 7.78 6.40
N GLN A 107 -14.44 8.79 5.87
CA GLN A 107 -15.04 9.94 5.22
C GLN A 107 -15.77 9.52 3.94
N PHE A 108 -16.85 10.24 3.59
CA PHE A 108 -17.67 9.90 2.42
C PHE A 108 -16.90 9.91 1.10
N LEU A 109 -15.95 10.84 0.95
CA LEU A 109 -15.10 10.92 -0.24
C LEU A 109 -14.18 9.71 -0.36
N ASP A 110 -13.63 9.21 0.76
CA ASP A 110 -12.79 8.01 0.76
C ASP A 110 -13.58 6.76 0.38
N LEU A 111 -14.83 6.65 0.86
CA LEU A 111 -15.73 5.57 0.46
C LEU A 111 -16.03 5.59 -1.05
N ILE A 112 -16.16 6.78 -1.66
CA ILE A 112 -16.33 6.93 -3.11
C ILE A 112 -15.06 6.47 -3.83
N GLN A 113 -13.87 6.87 -3.38
CA GLN A 113 -12.60 6.49 -4.02
C GLN A 113 -12.36 4.98 -3.96
N GLU A 114 -12.57 4.37 -2.80
CA GLU A 114 -12.47 2.91 -2.66
C GLU A 114 -13.52 2.18 -3.52
N GLY A 115 -14.73 2.74 -3.59
CA GLY A 115 -15.78 2.25 -4.48
C GLY A 115 -15.40 2.37 -5.97
N ASN A 116 -14.72 3.45 -6.38
CA ASN A 116 -14.21 3.63 -7.73
C ASN A 116 -13.13 2.60 -8.08
N ILE A 117 -12.24 2.26 -7.12
CA ILE A 117 -11.27 1.18 -7.29
C ILE A 117 -11.98 -0.17 -7.52
N GLY A 118 -13.05 -0.42 -6.76
CA GLY A 118 -13.91 -1.58 -6.96
C GLY A 118 -14.57 -1.60 -8.34
N LEU A 119 -15.09 -0.45 -8.80
CA LEU A 119 -15.68 -0.28 -10.13
C LEU A 119 -14.67 -0.55 -11.25
N MET A 120 -13.46 -0.01 -11.16
CA MET A 120 -12.39 -0.28 -12.14
C MET A 120 -12.05 -1.76 -12.24
N LYS A 121 -11.94 -2.46 -11.10
CA LYS A 121 -11.74 -3.92 -11.08
C LYS A 121 -12.91 -4.67 -11.71
N ALA A 122 -14.14 -4.19 -11.52
CA ALA A 122 -15.31 -4.77 -12.15
C ALA A 122 -15.29 -4.61 -13.67
N VAL A 123 -14.92 -3.41 -14.18
CA VAL A 123 -14.78 -3.15 -15.63
C VAL A 123 -13.72 -4.05 -16.26
N ASP A 124 -12.59 -4.23 -15.58
CA ASP A 124 -11.49 -5.07 -16.10
C ASP A 124 -11.88 -6.55 -16.23
N LYS A 125 -12.71 -7.05 -15.31
CA LYS A 125 -13.09 -8.47 -15.23
C LYS A 125 -14.47 -8.78 -15.82
N PHE A 126 -15.17 -7.78 -16.34
CA PHE A 126 -16.53 -7.98 -16.85
C PHE A 126 -16.54 -8.70 -18.21
N GLU A 127 -17.28 -9.79 -18.28
CA GLU A 127 -17.47 -10.59 -19.48
C GLU A 127 -18.92 -10.42 -19.99
N TYR A 128 -19.12 -9.50 -20.95
CA TYR A 128 -20.45 -9.19 -21.49
C TYR A 128 -21.16 -10.40 -22.15
N ARG A 129 -20.38 -11.37 -22.63
CA ARG A 129 -20.91 -12.59 -23.28
C ARG A 129 -21.72 -13.48 -22.33
N ARG A 130 -21.57 -13.31 -21.02
CA ARG A 130 -22.36 -14.07 -20.01
C ARG A 130 -23.82 -13.58 -19.88
N GLY A 131 -24.22 -12.50 -20.56
CA GLY A 131 -25.58 -12.00 -20.61
C GLY A 131 -26.09 -11.28 -19.36
N TYR A 132 -25.28 -11.13 -18.31
CA TYR A 132 -25.67 -10.40 -17.10
C TYR A 132 -25.50 -8.89 -17.26
N LYS A 133 -26.36 -8.11 -16.57
CA LYS A 133 -26.21 -6.65 -16.53
C LYS A 133 -24.94 -6.28 -15.75
N PHE A 134 -24.16 -5.35 -16.31
CA PHE A 134 -22.94 -4.86 -15.69
C PHE A 134 -23.14 -4.37 -14.25
N SER A 135 -24.23 -3.61 -14.00
CA SER A 135 -24.53 -3.07 -12.66
C SER A 135 -24.62 -4.14 -11.56
N THR A 136 -25.16 -5.32 -11.87
CA THR A 136 -25.25 -6.43 -10.92
C THR A 136 -23.86 -6.92 -10.53
N TYR A 137 -22.98 -7.11 -11.49
CA TYR A 137 -21.61 -7.54 -11.26
C TYR A 137 -20.77 -6.45 -10.55
N ALA A 138 -20.86 -5.21 -11.03
CA ALA A 138 -20.15 -4.07 -10.45
C ALA A 138 -20.54 -3.80 -9.00
N THR A 139 -21.83 -3.94 -8.64
CA THR A 139 -22.30 -3.73 -7.26
C THR A 139 -21.59 -4.64 -6.28
N TRP A 140 -21.29 -5.88 -6.63
CA TRP A 140 -20.56 -6.81 -5.78
C TRP A 140 -19.12 -6.31 -5.54
N TRP A 141 -18.40 -5.93 -6.59
CA TRP A 141 -17.03 -5.44 -6.49
C TRP A 141 -16.92 -4.11 -5.74
N ILE A 142 -17.83 -3.18 -5.99
CA ILE A 142 -17.90 -1.89 -5.29
C ILE A 142 -18.14 -2.12 -3.81
N ARG A 143 -19.13 -2.94 -3.46
CA ARG A 143 -19.44 -3.27 -2.07
C ARG A 143 -18.27 -3.95 -1.37
N GLN A 144 -17.62 -4.90 -2.02
CA GLN A 144 -16.47 -5.60 -1.50
C GLN A 144 -15.29 -4.66 -1.22
N ALA A 145 -15.00 -3.74 -2.15
CA ALA A 145 -13.93 -2.76 -1.98
C ALA A 145 -14.20 -1.84 -0.79
N ILE A 146 -15.40 -1.24 -0.72
CA ILE A 146 -15.81 -0.36 0.37
C ILE A 146 -15.76 -1.09 1.72
N THR A 147 -16.34 -2.30 1.83
CA THR A 147 -16.37 -3.04 3.09
C THR A 147 -14.96 -3.41 3.56
N ARG A 148 -14.08 -3.77 2.63
CA ARG A 148 -12.69 -4.10 2.95
C ARG A 148 -11.91 -2.89 3.41
N SER A 149 -12.09 -1.74 2.75
CA SER A 149 -11.45 -0.48 3.14
C SER A 149 -11.90 -0.02 4.52
N ILE A 150 -13.20 -0.10 4.83
CA ILE A 150 -13.71 0.18 6.18
C ILE A 150 -13.04 -0.75 7.20
N ALA A 151 -12.92 -2.04 6.91
CA ALA A 151 -12.29 -2.99 7.82
C ALA A 151 -10.79 -2.65 8.05
N ASP A 152 -10.08 -2.22 7.00
CA ASP A 152 -8.64 -1.96 7.09
C ASP A 152 -8.29 -0.58 7.70
N GLN A 153 -9.15 0.43 7.55
CA GLN A 153 -8.79 1.84 7.81
C GLN A 153 -9.72 2.59 8.78
N ALA A 154 -10.90 2.06 9.10
CA ALA A 154 -11.88 2.79 9.92
C ALA A 154 -11.48 2.96 11.39
N ARG A 155 -10.54 2.16 11.90
CA ARG A 155 -10.13 2.19 13.30
C ARG A 155 -8.78 2.88 13.48
N THR A 156 -8.64 3.69 14.50
CA THR A 156 -7.36 4.33 14.91
C THR A 156 -6.27 3.28 15.16
N ILE A 157 -6.61 2.18 15.81
CA ILE A 157 -5.74 1.02 15.98
C ILE A 157 -6.21 -0.05 15.01
N ARG A 158 -5.40 -0.33 13.99
CA ARG A 158 -5.74 -1.28 12.93
C ARG A 158 -5.94 -2.69 13.49
N ILE A 159 -7.04 -3.32 13.10
CA ILE A 159 -7.38 -4.70 13.46
C ILE A 159 -7.40 -5.56 12.17
N PRO A 160 -6.86 -6.79 12.18
CA PRO A 160 -6.95 -7.70 11.04
C PRO A 160 -8.39 -7.99 10.62
N VAL A 161 -8.62 -8.14 9.30
CA VAL A 161 -9.98 -8.31 8.73
C VAL A 161 -10.75 -9.48 9.35
N HIS A 162 -10.10 -10.63 9.56
CA HIS A 162 -10.72 -11.80 10.17
C HIS A 162 -11.21 -11.57 11.61
N MET A 163 -10.52 -10.69 12.35
CA MET A 163 -10.96 -10.31 13.70
C MET A 163 -12.17 -9.38 13.65
N ILE A 164 -12.24 -8.48 12.66
CA ILE A 164 -13.42 -7.63 12.45
C ILE A 164 -14.63 -8.46 12.05
N GLU A 165 -14.46 -9.48 11.23
CA GLU A 165 -15.52 -10.44 10.91
C GLU A 165 -16.02 -11.18 12.16
N THR A 166 -15.10 -11.60 13.04
CA THR A 166 -15.44 -12.21 14.33
C THR A 166 -16.19 -11.25 15.23
N ILE A 167 -15.75 -9.98 15.35
CA ILE A 167 -16.43 -8.93 16.12
C ILE A 167 -17.84 -8.68 15.55
N ASN A 168 -17.98 -8.61 14.23
CA ASN A 168 -19.30 -8.42 13.59
C ASN A 168 -20.24 -9.60 13.83
N LYS A 169 -19.72 -10.83 13.80
CA LYS A 169 -20.48 -12.05 14.16
C LYS A 169 -20.91 -11.99 15.62
N LEU A 170 -20.01 -11.62 16.53
CA LEU A 170 -20.28 -11.47 17.95
C LEU A 170 -21.38 -10.42 18.21
N ASN A 171 -21.26 -9.22 17.64
CA ASN A 171 -22.24 -8.16 17.77
C ASN A 171 -23.62 -8.55 17.24
N ARG A 172 -23.67 -9.31 16.15
CA ARG A 172 -24.93 -9.82 15.60
C ARG A 172 -25.59 -10.83 16.55
N ILE A 173 -24.79 -11.78 17.07
CA ILE A 173 -25.30 -12.81 18.01
C ILE A 173 -25.71 -12.16 19.32
N SER A 174 -24.93 -11.22 19.86
CA SER A 174 -25.27 -10.48 21.08
C SER A 174 -26.60 -9.76 20.95
N ARG A 175 -26.86 -9.06 19.83
CA ARG A 175 -28.16 -8.41 19.58
C ARG A 175 -29.30 -9.39 19.47
N GLN A 176 -29.09 -10.55 18.83
CA GLN A 176 -30.09 -11.60 18.72
C GLN A 176 -30.42 -12.16 20.11
N MET A 177 -29.43 -12.45 20.95
CA MET A 177 -29.64 -12.94 22.31
C MET A 177 -30.33 -11.88 23.21
N LEU A 178 -30.01 -10.60 23.03
CA LEU A 178 -30.70 -9.51 23.71
C LEU A 178 -32.20 -9.50 23.37
N GLN A 179 -32.57 -9.76 22.12
CA GLN A 179 -33.97 -9.85 21.70
C GLN A 179 -34.67 -11.11 22.27
N GLU A 180 -33.94 -12.25 22.33
CA GLU A 180 -34.48 -13.50 22.83
C GLU A 180 -34.65 -13.52 24.38
N MET A 181 -33.69 -12.94 25.12
CA MET A 181 -33.62 -13.03 26.58
C MET A 181 -34.05 -11.75 27.30
N GLY A 182 -34.15 -10.61 26.59
CA GLY A 182 -34.49 -9.29 27.20
C GLY A 182 -33.33 -8.69 28.04
N ARG A 183 -32.17 -9.32 28.11
CA ARG A 183 -30.97 -8.86 28.81
C ARG A 183 -29.71 -9.08 27.99
N GLU A 184 -28.63 -8.41 28.35
CA GLU A 184 -27.32 -8.67 27.74
C GLU A 184 -26.84 -10.08 28.06
N ALA A 185 -26.27 -10.76 27.04
CA ALA A 185 -25.73 -12.09 27.18
C ALA A 185 -24.38 -12.07 27.91
N THR A 186 -24.16 -13.04 28.80
CA THR A 186 -22.87 -13.24 29.46
C THR A 186 -21.82 -13.77 28.46
N PRO A 187 -20.50 -13.54 28.71
CA PRO A 187 -19.44 -14.11 27.84
C PRO A 187 -19.53 -15.64 27.69
N GLU A 188 -19.99 -16.35 28.70
CA GLU A 188 -20.19 -17.80 28.70
C GLU A 188 -21.31 -18.21 27.73
N GLU A 189 -22.45 -17.52 27.80
CA GLU A 189 -23.58 -17.74 26.88
C GLU A 189 -23.21 -17.41 25.44
N LEU A 190 -22.44 -16.33 25.22
CA LEU A 190 -21.91 -15.95 23.92
C LEU A 190 -20.93 -17.02 23.39
N ALA A 191 -20.09 -17.59 24.25
CA ALA A 191 -19.13 -18.63 23.89
C ALA A 191 -19.81 -19.87 23.31
N VAL A 192 -20.91 -20.32 23.95
CA VAL A 192 -21.73 -21.46 23.45
C VAL A 192 -22.33 -21.14 22.08
N ARG A 193 -22.91 -19.94 21.91
CA ARG A 193 -23.59 -19.56 20.65
C ARG A 193 -22.60 -19.29 19.49
N MET A 194 -21.38 -18.86 19.82
CA MET A 194 -20.32 -18.62 18.86
C MET A 194 -19.45 -19.83 18.54
N GLU A 195 -19.59 -20.91 19.30
CA GLU A 195 -18.75 -22.12 19.22
C GLU A 195 -17.25 -21.80 19.43
N MET A 196 -16.97 -20.94 20.42
CA MET A 196 -15.63 -20.49 20.75
C MET A 196 -15.37 -20.58 22.25
N PRO A 197 -14.10 -20.81 22.68
CA PRO A 197 -13.75 -20.75 24.09
C PRO A 197 -14.06 -19.37 24.70
N GLU A 198 -14.52 -19.35 25.95
CA GLU A 198 -14.88 -18.13 26.68
C GLU A 198 -13.74 -17.10 26.72
N ASP A 199 -12.50 -17.55 26.96
CA ASP A 199 -11.31 -16.67 26.98
C ASP A 199 -11.12 -15.92 25.66
N LYS A 200 -11.43 -16.56 24.52
CA LYS A 200 -11.39 -15.89 23.22
C LYS A 200 -12.50 -14.85 23.08
N VAL A 201 -13.70 -15.16 23.56
CA VAL A 201 -14.81 -14.19 23.54
C VAL A 201 -14.48 -12.96 24.40
N ARG A 202 -13.94 -13.16 25.60
CA ARG A 202 -13.48 -12.05 26.48
C ARG A 202 -12.40 -11.19 25.81
N LYS A 203 -11.43 -11.82 25.13
CA LYS A 203 -10.40 -11.10 24.35
C LYS A 203 -11.01 -10.31 23.20
N VAL A 204 -11.94 -10.90 22.43
CA VAL A 204 -12.61 -10.24 21.31
C VAL A 204 -13.42 -9.03 21.79
N LEU A 205 -14.15 -9.16 22.91
CA LEU A 205 -14.89 -8.05 23.53
C LEU A 205 -13.96 -6.90 23.95
N LYS A 206 -12.78 -7.23 24.48
CA LYS A 206 -11.77 -6.22 24.85
C LYS A 206 -11.19 -5.49 23.63
N ILE A 207 -10.89 -6.23 22.57
CA ILE A 207 -10.36 -5.67 21.31
C ILE A 207 -11.43 -4.84 20.56
N ALA A 208 -12.72 -5.19 20.71
CA ALA A 208 -13.82 -4.51 20.04
C ALA A 208 -14.03 -3.07 20.51
N LYS A 209 -13.54 -2.71 21.70
CA LYS A 209 -13.65 -1.33 22.23
C LYS A 209 -12.84 -0.36 21.38
N GLU A 210 -13.40 0.83 21.19
CA GLU A 210 -12.71 1.93 20.52
C GLU A 210 -11.99 2.81 21.55
N PRO A 211 -10.80 3.38 21.21
CA PRO A 211 -10.13 4.32 22.09
C PRO A 211 -10.94 5.60 22.24
N ILE A 212 -10.88 6.19 23.45
CA ILE A 212 -11.51 7.47 23.76
C ILE A 212 -10.46 8.57 23.53
N SER A 213 -10.89 9.73 23.01
CA SER A 213 -10.00 10.88 22.85
C SER A 213 -9.61 11.47 24.20
N MET A 214 -8.32 11.82 24.35
CA MET A 214 -7.83 12.54 25.52
C MET A 214 -8.38 13.97 25.62
N GLU A 215 -8.85 14.53 24.51
CA GLU A 215 -9.48 15.86 24.44
C GLU A 215 -10.98 15.83 24.79
N THR A 216 -11.51 14.67 25.23
CA THR A 216 -12.90 14.57 25.65
C THR A 216 -13.11 15.42 26.91
N PRO A 217 -14.03 16.43 26.91
CA PRO A 217 -14.29 17.27 28.07
C PRO A 217 -14.92 16.44 29.19
N ILE A 218 -14.54 16.73 30.42
CA ILE A 218 -15.09 16.09 31.64
C ILE A 218 -15.80 17.16 32.48
N GLY A 219 -17.09 16.98 32.71
CA GLY A 219 -17.94 17.92 33.43
C GLY A 219 -18.57 18.98 32.53
N ASP A 220 -19.22 19.98 33.18
CA ASP A 220 -19.90 21.08 32.49
C ASP A 220 -18.95 22.24 32.12
N ASP A 221 -17.73 22.25 32.68
CA ASP A 221 -16.71 23.25 32.39
C ASP A 221 -15.83 22.76 31.21
N GLU A 222 -15.76 23.56 30.15
CA GLU A 222 -14.99 23.26 28.93
C GLU A 222 -13.46 23.21 29.16
N ASP A 223 -12.96 23.59 30.34
CA ASP A 223 -11.52 23.71 30.63
C ASP A 223 -10.86 22.40 31.10
N SER A 224 -11.61 21.34 31.42
CA SER A 224 -11.06 20.06 31.90
C SER A 224 -11.21 18.93 30.88
N HIS A 225 -10.11 18.38 30.49
CA HIS A 225 -10.07 17.26 29.53
C HIS A 225 -9.63 15.94 30.17
N LEU A 226 -10.01 14.81 29.60
CA LEU A 226 -9.62 13.47 30.08
C LEU A 226 -8.10 13.32 30.23
N GLY A 227 -7.32 13.97 29.36
CA GLY A 227 -5.86 13.95 29.40
C GLY A 227 -5.27 14.51 30.68
N ASP A 228 -5.92 15.50 31.32
CA ASP A 228 -5.45 16.18 32.52
C ASP A 228 -5.51 15.27 33.77
N PHE A 229 -6.32 14.22 33.72
CA PHE A 229 -6.49 13.24 34.81
C PHE A 229 -5.61 11.99 34.67
N ILE A 230 -4.82 11.90 33.60
CA ILE A 230 -3.94 10.75 33.38
C ILE A 230 -2.55 11.06 33.93
N GLU A 231 -2.16 10.36 34.99
CA GLU A 231 -0.85 10.49 35.63
C GLU A 231 0.25 9.87 34.74
N ASP A 232 1.37 10.58 34.60
CA ASP A 232 2.56 10.03 33.93
C ASP A 232 3.34 9.15 34.91
N THR A 233 3.19 7.85 34.74
CA THR A 233 3.86 6.83 35.56
C THR A 233 5.33 6.62 35.21
N ASN A 234 5.85 7.21 34.12
CA ASN A 234 7.24 7.07 33.69
C ASN A 234 8.16 8.11 34.35
N VAL A 235 7.61 9.19 34.87
CA VAL A 235 8.38 10.20 35.61
C VAL A 235 8.59 9.73 37.04
N GLN A 236 9.86 9.68 37.47
CA GLN A 236 10.19 9.37 38.85
C GLN A 236 9.67 10.46 39.79
N SER A 237 9.14 10.04 40.95
CA SER A 237 8.72 11.02 41.93
C SER A 237 9.94 11.82 42.43
N PRO A 238 9.79 13.09 42.83
CA PRO A 238 10.90 13.90 43.36
C PRO A 238 11.62 13.26 44.55
N SER A 239 10.87 12.57 45.39
CA SER A 239 11.40 11.83 46.55
C SER A 239 12.28 10.66 46.12
N ASP A 240 11.86 9.89 45.11
CA ASP A 240 12.62 8.74 44.61
C ASP A 240 13.87 9.21 43.86
N SER A 241 13.77 10.30 43.10
CA SER A 241 14.91 10.93 42.44
C SER A 241 15.96 11.41 43.46
N ALA A 242 15.54 12.11 44.49
CA ALA A 242 16.45 12.57 45.58
C ALA A 242 17.08 11.39 46.30
N THR A 243 16.34 10.33 46.57
CA THR A 243 16.86 9.11 47.22
C THR A 243 17.88 8.41 46.32
N SER A 244 17.62 8.31 45.04
CA SER A 244 18.52 7.72 44.02
C SER A 244 19.83 8.54 43.89
N GLU A 245 19.72 9.86 43.90
CA GLU A 245 20.88 10.75 43.83
C GLU A 245 21.72 10.68 45.12
N GLY A 246 21.07 10.68 46.30
CA GLY A 246 21.75 10.49 47.58
C GLY A 246 22.46 9.11 47.69
N LEU A 247 21.86 8.05 47.18
CA LEU A 247 22.47 6.74 47.09
C LEU A 247 23.71 6.74 46.16
N SER A 248 23.59 7.40 45.03
CA SER A 248 24.70 7.56 44.05
C SER A 248 25.86 8.31 44.67
N GLU A 249 25.60 9.41 45.37
CA GLU A 249 26.63 10.19 46.10
C GLU A 249 27.28 9.38 47.21
N ALA A 250 26.52 8.69 48.06
CA ALA A 250 27.02 7.83 49.09
C ALA A 250 27.93 6.70 48.51
N THR A 251 27.50 6.11 47.38
CA THR A 251 28.28 5.08 46.70
C THR A 251 29.61 5.64 46.16
N ARG A 252 29.59 6.83 45.57
CA ARG A 252 30.83 7.51 45.10
C ARG A 252 31.78 7.82 46.28
N ASN A 253 31.26 8.27 47.37
CA ASN A 253 32.05 8.57 48.58
C ASN A 253 32.72 7.32 49.14
N ILE A 254 32.00 6.19 49.20
CA ILE A 254 32.59 4.89 49.63
C ILE A 254 33.66 4.44 48.63
N LEU A 255 33.41 4.50 47.35
CA LEU A 255 34.37 4.13 46.30
C LEU A 255 35.63 5.02 46.31
N SER A 256 35.52 6.29 46.70
CA SER A 256 36.66 7.19 46.84
C SER A 256 37.58 6.86 48.02
N GLY A 257 37.08 6.18 49.02
CA GLY A 257 37.85 5.70 50.18
C GLY A 257 38.64 4.41 49.92
N LEU A 258 38.43 3.73 48.78
CA LEU A 258 39.13 2.50 48.41
C LEU A 258 40.40 2.80 47.60
N THR A 259 41.31 1.80 47.54
CA THR A 259 42.45 1.92 46.64
C THR A 259 42.04 2.00 45.17
N PRO A 260 42.80 2.71 44.29
CA PRO A 260 42.43 2.87 42.89
C PRO A 260 42.17 1.56 42.13
N ARG A 261 42.86 0.49 42.52
CA ARG A 261 42.67 -0.85 41.94
C ARG A 261 41.33 -1.47 42.34
N GLU A 262 41.00 -1.44 43.63
CA GLU A 262 39.73 -1.98 44.15
C GLU A 262 38.52 -1.22 43.63
N ALA A 263 38.60 0.11 43.65
CA ALA A 263 37.54 0.97 43.07
C ALA A 263 37.30 0.66 41.57
N LYS A 264 38.39 0.45 40.81
CA LYS A 264 38.27 0.12 39.38
C LYS A 264 37.62 -1.24 39.14
N VAL A 265 37.98 -2.25 39.94
CA VAL A 265 37.40 -3.60 39.85
C VAL A 265 35.89 -3.56 40.13
N LEU A 266 35.46 -2.84 41.18
CA LEU A 266 34.05 -2.69 41.53
C LEU A 266 33.29 -1.94 40.47
N ARG A 267 33.84 -0.83 39.98
CA ARG A 267 33.21 -0.08 38.86
C ARG A 267 33.01 -0.94 37.62
N MET A 268 34.04 -1.69 37.21
CA MET A 268 33.95 -2.59 36.06
C MET A 268 32.95 -3.73 36.26
N ARG A 269 32.86 -4.29 37.49
CA ARG A 269 31.93 -5.40 37.75
C ARG A 269 30.46 -4.99 37.81
N PHE A 270 30.18 -3.81 38.33
CA PHE A 270 28.81 -3.32 38.52
C PHE A 270 28.40 -2.21 37.55
N GLY A 271 29.24 -1.84 36.61
CA GLY A 271 28.94 -0.80 35.58
C GLY A 271 28.82 0.61 36.16
N ILE A 272 29.38 0.89 37.35
CA ILE A 272 29.26 2.19 38.01
C ILE A 272 30.11 3.22 37.28
N ASP A 273 29.51 4.35 36.86
CA ASP A 273 30.13 5.44 36.08
C ASP A 273 30.85 4.94 34.79
N MET A 274 30.42 3.84 34.20
CA MET A 274 30.91 3.34 32.90
C MET A 274 29.78 3.41 31.88
N ASN A 275 30.07 4.05 30.75
CA ASN A 275 29.21 3.92 29.59
C ASN A 275 29.33 2.49 29.05
N THR A 276 28.40 1.62 29.39
CA THR A 276 28.23 0.33 28.77
C THR A 276 27.26 0.53 27.63
N ASP A 277 27.78 0.78 26.39
CA ASP A 277 27.04 0.54 25.17
C ASP A 277 26.89 -0.95 24.94
#